data_fe68aeb07d1da65774dd7853d91486f8
#
_entry.id   fe68aeb07d1da65774dd7853d91486f8
#
_cell.length_a   1.000
_cell.length_b   1.000
_cell.length_c   1.000
_cell.angle_alpha   90.00
_cell.angle_beta   90.00
_cell.angle_gamma   90.00
#
_symmetry.space_group_name_H-M   'P 1'
#
loop_
_entity.id
_entity.type
_entity.pdbx_description
1 polymer ?
#
loop_
_entity_poly.entity_id
_entity_poly.type
_entity_poly.pdbx_seq_one_letter_code
_entity_poly.pdbx_strand_id
1 'polypeptide(L)'
;MKLDLSHDLLPLLPPIYREVQDYQKICTAEKAEFDLLAGSVEGVQSNFFFQTMDEDSVAQWEKVFHIVAVPEKESLQFRRQRVMTRIATRPPYTLWFLYQKLDELIGAGKWTCSITYPLYELRLATSAKNQSYYDEVTHLINQIKPAHIVFISMPYLKTGILITEQVDVQKYDYKYRLGGWALGKKPFAEFGGWTTAKAAASPTLTRTLLLGVAHRAAELATTARLNRAATVEPLKRVIASATLQVGSETLIISGENLKLEASVEPMADIPTVTHYEILNDDGEVLYSSECYFGVTEKTDVDVNLSILEGADTVLANGSRYHYLLGSWLLGKDAFASPGQNYFVPVTAATPASASVTPLLLASLASYLADHINMVQLNGEYTVPNLAKSLSGAAVTLQYELLPSEKITKVSAISAQDAFGAALTQDDVSIETTTRTKFKHTIIFKEGTLLYGG
;
A
#
# COMPACT_ATOMS: atom_id res chain seq x y z
N MET A 1 -8.43 -38.31 12.27
CA MET A 1 -7.90 -39.58 12.82
C MET A 1 -6.85 -40.04 11.83
N LYS A 2 -5.55 -39.89 12.12
CA LYS A 2 -4.51 -40.49 11.27
C LYS A 2 -4.52 -41.97 11.54
N LEU A 3 -4.74 -42.78 10.52
CA LEU A 3 -4.46 -44.21 10.57
C LEU A 3 -2.94 -44.35 10.57
N ASP A 4 -2.38 -44.85 11.65
CA ASP A 4 -0.99 -45.22 11.67
C ASP A 4 -0.85 -46.58 10.94
N LEU A 5 -0.46 -46.48 9.68
CA LEU A 5 -0.28 -47.65 8.79
C LEU A 5 1.19 -48.07 8.70
N SER A 6 2.09 -47.45 9.45
CA SER A 6 3.50 -47.83 9.54
C SER A 6 3.61 -49.08 10.39
N HIS A 7 3.55 -50.26 9.77
CA HIS A 7 3.74 -51.54 10.46
C HIS A 7 5.14 -52.04 10.30
N ASP A 8 5.85 -52.16 11.42
CA ASP A 8 7.04 -53.00 11.45
C ASP A 8 6.58 -54.48 11.38
N LEU A 9 6.95 -55.16 10.32
CA LEU A 9 6.53 -56.54 10.07
C LEU A 9 7.22 -57.55 10.99
N LEU A 10 8.39 -57.19 11.52
CA LEU A 10 9.19 -58.08 12.37
C LEU A 10 8.47 -58.49 13.67
N PRO A 11 7.76 -57.59 14.41
CA PRO A 11 7.01 -58.00 15.58
C PRO A 11 5.80 -58.90 15.31
N LEU A 12 5.31 -58.92 14.07
CA LEU A 12 4.20 -59.80 13.67
C LEU A 12 4.63 -61.25 13.50
N LEU A 13 5.93 -61.49 13.33
CA LEU A 13 6.45 -62.83 13.26
C LEU A 13 6.49 -63.51 14.66
N PRO A 14 6.27 -64.82 14.73
CA PRO A 14 6.51 -65.54 15.95
C PRO A 14 7.93 -65.33 16.47
N PRO A 15 8.14 -65.27 17.79
CA PRO A 15 9.45 -64.92 18.37
C PRO A 15 10.63 -65.76 17.84
N ILE A 16 10.41 -67.03 17.52
CA ILE A 16 11.44 -67.92 17.02
C ILE A 16 12.04 -67.52 15.64
N TYR A 17 11.28 -66.73 14.85
CA TYR A 17 11.74 -66.31 13.52
C TYR A 17 12.31 -64.88 13.51
N ARG A 18 12.16 -64.12 14.59
CA ARG A 18 12.59 -62.72 14.64
C ARG A 18 14.11 -62.54 14.59
N GLU A 19 14.85 -63.55 15.07
CA GLU A 19 16.32 -63.55 15.12
C GLU A 19 16.95 -64.14 13.86
N VAL A 20 16.16 -64.72 12.95
CA VAL A 20 16.65 -65.31 11.72
C VAL A 20 16.91 -64.23 10.68
N GLN A 21 18.17 -64.11 10.20
CA GLN A 21 18.60 -63.03 9.29
C GLN A 21 17.80 -62.98 7.98
N ASP A 22 17.41 -64.15 7.44
CA ASP A 22 16.63 -64.18 6.20
C ASP A 22 15.25 -63.55 6.34
N TYR A 23 14.54 -63.83 7.44
CA TYR A 23 13.26 -63.21 7.74
C TYR A 23 13.39 -61.69 8.04
N GLN A 24 14.47 -61.27 8.69
CA GLN A 24 14.76 -59.85 8.90
C GLN A 24 14.94 -59.11 7.58
N LYS A 25 15.69 -59.70 6.62
CA LYS A 25 15.89 -59.12 5.29
C LYS A 25 14.59 -59.07 4.48
N ILE A 26 13.78 -60.14 4.54
CA ILE A 26 12.46 -60.17 3.88
C ILE A 26 11.56 -59.07 4.45
N CYS A 27 11.40 -59.01 5.77
CA CYS A 27 10.56 -57.98 6.42
C CYS A 27 11.07 -56.57 6.10
N THR A 28 12.37 -56.36 5.98
CA THR A 28 12.93 -55.07 5.62
C THR A 28 12.62 -54.70 4.16
N ALA A 29 12.68 -55.64 3.25
CA ALA A 29 12.36 -55.43 1.84
C ALA A 29 10.84 -55.15 1.65
N GLU A 30 10.01 -55.98 2.28
CA GLU A 30 8.55 -55.84 2.20
C GLU A 30 8.04 -54.55 2.90
N LYS A 31 8.71 -54.11 3.95
CA LYS A 31 8.36 -52.87 4.63
C LYS A 31 8.31 -51.65 3.69
N ALA A 32 9.26 -51.58 2.74
CA ALA A 32 9.29 -50.46 1.78
C ALA A 32 8.04 -50.48 0.89
N GLU A 33 7.54 -51.63 0.48
CA GLU A 33 6.32 -51.76 -0.30
C GLU A 33 5.06 -51.43 0.54
N PHE A 34 5.03 -51.87 1.80
CA PHE A 34 3.94 -51.55 2.72
C PHE A 34 3.91 -50.06 3.07
N ASP A 35 5.07 -49.41 3.21
CA ASP A 35 5.14 -47.94 3.45
C ASP A 35 4.63 -47.15 2.22
N LEU A 36 4.92 -47.61 1.00
CA LEU A 36 4.37 -47.06 -0.25
C LEU A 36 2.86 -47.26 -0.34
N LEU A 37 2.37 -48.43 0.02
CA LEU A 37 0.94 -48.74 0.06
C LEU A 37 0.21 -47.86 1.12
N ALA A 38 0.81 -47.73 2.31
CA ALA A 38 0.29 -46.87 3.37
C ALA A 38 0.17 -45.40 2.93
N GLY A 39 1.23 -44.88 2.26
CA GLY A 39 1.20 -43.53 1.67
C GLY A 39 0.11 -43.36 0.62
N SER A 40 -0.12 -44.38 -0.21
CA SER A 40 -1.19 -44.37 -1.21
C SER A 40 -2.58 -44.36 -0.55
N VAL A 41 -2.79 -45.16 0.50
CA VAL A 41 -4.03 -45.19 1.27
C VAL A 41 -4.31 -43.87 1.99
N GLU A 42 -3.25 -43.26 2.60
CA GLU A 42 -3.38 -41.93 3.20
C GLU A 42 -3.74 -40.86 2.16
N GLY A 43 -3.14 -40.93 0.96
CA GLY A 43 -3.48 -40.05 -0.16
C GLY A 43 -4.96 -40.19 -0.55
N VAL A 44 -5.44 -41.42 -0.72
CA VAL A 44 -6.86 -41.68 -1.01
C VAL A 44 -7.75 -41.16 0.11
N GLN A 45 -7.40 -41.40 1.37
CA GLN A 45 -8.17 -40.90 2.52
C GLN A 45 -8.23 -39.37 2.55
N SER A 46 -7.12 -38.70 2.28
CA SER A 46 -7.05 -37.22 2.21
C SER A 46 -7.94 -36.69 1.11
N ASN A 47 -8.06 -37.39 -0.01
CA ASN A 47 -8.86 -36.98 -1.17
C ASN A 47 -10.39 -37.20 -1.00
N PHE A 48 -10.82 -37.88 0.06
CA PHE A 48 -12.24 -37.93 0.42
C PHE A 48 -12.77 -36.61 0.97
N PHE A 49 -11.91 -35.73 1.47
CA PHE A 49 -12.32 -34.45 2.06
C PHE A 49 -11.87 -33.28 1.19
N PHE A 50 -12.80 -32.45 0.77
CA PHE A 50 -12.52 -31.27 -0.08
C PHE A 50 -11.46 -30.35 0.50
N GLN A 51 -11.32 -30.31 1.83
CA GLN A 51 -10.35 -29.46 2.52
C GLN A 51 -8.90 -29.96 2.35
N THR A 52 -8.70 -31.25 2.19
CA THR A 52 -7.37 -31.91 2.18
C THR A 52 -6.99 -32.54 0.85
N MET A 53 -7.93 -32.62 -0.12
CA MET A 53 -7.68 -33.28 -1.41
C MET A 53 -6.52 -32.61 -2.17
N ASP A 54 -5.79 -33.45 -2.92
CA ASP A 54 -4.68 -33.05 -3.75
C ASP A 54 -5.11 -32.27 -5.01
N GLU A 55 -4.16 -31.78 -5.77
CA GLU A 55 -4.39 -30.98 -6.97
C GLU A 55 -5.11 -31.76 -8.07
N ASP A 56 -4.76 -33.02 -8.26
CA ASP A 56 -5.35 -33.88 -9.30
C ASP A 56 -6.83 -34.16 -9.00
N SER A 57 -7.15 -34.41 -7.74
CA SER A 57 -8.53 -34.63 -7.28
C SER A 57 -9.37 -33.36 -7.41
N VAL A 58 -8.81 -32.21 -7.08
CA VAL A 58 -9.49 -30.90 -7.29
C VAL A 58 -9.76 -30.70 -8.77
N ALA A 59 -8.77 -30.97 -9.66
CA ALA A 59 -8.95 -30.81 -11.10
C ALA A 59 -10.06 -31.74 -11.67
N GLN A 60 -10.25 -32.93 -11.10
CA GLN A 60 -11.36 -33.81 -11.48
C GLN A 60 -12.72 -33.20 -11.11
N TRP A 61 -12.83 -32.66 -9.88
CA TRP A 61 -14.06 -32.00 -9.46
C TRP A 61 -14.34 -30.72 -10.25
N GLU A 62 -13.31 -29.97 -10.62
CA GLU A 62 -13.45 -28.78 -11.48
C GLU A 62 -14.02 -29.16 -12.85
N LYS A 63 -13.61 -30.28 -13.44
CA LYS A 63 -14.20 -30.81 -14.68
C LYS A 63 -15.68 -31.17 -14.50
N VAL A 64 -16.06 -31.80 -13.37
CA VAL A 64 -17.45 -32.15 -13.05
C VAL A 64 -18.33 -30.90 -12.97
N PHE A 65 -17.81 -29.82 -12.37
CA PHE A 65 -18.53 -28.54 -12.23
C PHE A 65 -18.35 -27.59 -13.41
N HIS A 66 -17.69 -28.00 -14.47
CA HIS A 66 -17.38 -27.17 -15.65
C HIS A 66 -16.63 -25.88 -15.27
N ILE A 67 -15.71 -25.96 -14.32
CA ILE A 67 -14.88 -24.82 -13.89
C ILE A 67 -13.63 -24.77 -14.76
N VAL A 68 -13.36 -23.63 -15.37
CA VAL A 68 -12.11 -23.38 -16.09
C VAL A 68 -11.11 -22.82 -15.07
N ALA A 69 -10.26 -23.69 -14.54
CA ALA A 69 -9.22 -23.30 -13.60
C ALA A 69 -7.94 -22.85 -14.31
N VAL A 70 -7.21 -21.92 -13.70
CA VAL A 70 -5.87 -21.50 -14.14
C VAL A 70 -4.86 -21.84 -13.03
N PRO A 71 -4.36 -23.09 -12.97
CA PRO A 71 -3.53 -23.57 -11.85
C PRO A 71 -2.29 -22.72 -11.57
N GLU A 72 -1.72 -22.09 -12.60
CA GLU A 72 -0.54 -21.22 -12.47
C GLU A 72 -0.81 -19.91 -11.69
N LYS A 73 -2.05 -19.45 -11.68
CA LYS A 73 -2.46 -18.18 -11.04
C LYS A 73 -3.29 -18.38 -9.77
N GLU A 74 -3.82 -19.57 -9.57
CA GLU A 74 -4.76 -19.90 -8.50
C GLU A 74 -4.12 -20.78 -7.43
N SER A 75 -4.28 -20.41 -6.15
CA SER A 75 -3.82 -21.27 -5.06
C SER A 75 -4.69 -22.52 -4.94
N LEU A 76 -4.10 -23.66 -4.57
CA LEU A 76 -4.83 -24.90 -4.33
C LEU A 76 -5.93 -24.73 -3.26
N GLN A 77 -5.66 -23.89 -2.25
CA GLN A 77 -6.66 -23.58 -1.22
C GLN A 77 -7.89 -22.87 -1.80
N PHE A 78 -7.69 -21.90 -2.68
CA PHE A 78 -8.79 -21.23 -3.36
C PHE A 78 -9.58 -22.19 -4.25
N ARG A 79 -8.91 -23.05 -5.02
CA ARG A 79 -9.55 -24.04 -5.88
C ARG A 79 -10.41 -25.02 -5.07
N ARG A 80 -9.91 -25.51 -3.92
CA ARG A 80 -10.69 -26.32 -2.97
C ARG A 80 -11.92 -25.59 -2.46
N GLN A 81 -11.74 -24.34 -2.04
CA GLN A 81 -12.85 -23.51 -1.52
C GLN A 81 -13.92 -23.27 -2.58
N ARG A 82 -13.52 -23.02 -3.83
CA ARG A 82 -14.43 -22.86 -4.96
C ARG A 82 -15.30 -24.10 -5.20
N VAL A 83 -14.70 -25.28 -5.20
CA VAL A 83 -15.43 -26.54 -5.34
C VAL A 83 -16.40 -26.73 -4.17
N MET A 84 -15.98 -26.48 -2.92
CA MET A 84 -16.86 -26.55 -1.75
C MET A 84 -18.04 -25.57 -1.85
N THR A 85 -17.80 -24.37 -2.28
CA THR A 85 -18.83 -23.34 -2.47
C THR A 85 -19.87 -23.79 -3.49
N ARG A 86 -19.44 -24.36 -4.63
CA ARG A 86 -20.35 -24.89 -5.66
C ARG A 86 -21.28 -25.99 -5.15
N ILE A 87 -20.77 -26.87 -4.31
CA ILE A 87 -21.54 -27.95 -3.71
C ILE A 87 -22.49 -27.45 -2.61
N ALA A 88 -22.02 -26.50 -1.79
CA ALA A 88 -22.76 -25.99 -0.63
C ALA A 88 -23.86 -24.98 -1.01
N THR A 89 -23.83 -24.41 -2.23
CA THR A 89 -24.79 -23.41 -2.66
C THR A 89 -26.14 -24.05 -3.00
N ARG A 90 -27.09 -23.95 -2.09
CA ARG A 90 -28.44 -24.51 -2.23
C ARG A 90 -29.50 -23.50 -1.77
N PRO A 91 -30.65 -23.35 -2.49
CA PRO A 91 -31.76 -22.50 -2.04
C PRO A 91 -32.45 -23.05 -0.75
N PRO A 92 -33.11 -22.18 0.06
CA PRO A 92 -33.34 -20.75 -0.16
C PRO A 92 -32.12 -19.90 0.22
N TYR A 93 -31.90 -18.82 -0.53
CA TYR A 93 -30.76 -17.92 -0.30
C TYR A 93 -31.21 -16.72 0.51
N THR A 94 -30.40 -16.36 1.52
CA THR A 94 -30.55 -15.14 2.31
C THR A 94 -29.35 -14.22 2.07
N LEU A 95 -29.52 -12.93 2.36
CA LEU A 95 -28.42 -11.98 2.27
C LEU A 95 -27.25 -12.37 3.19
N TRP A 96 -27.57 -12.89 4.38
CA TRP A 96 -26.55 -13.39 5.31
C TRP A 96 -25.76 -14.58 4.73
N PHE A 97 -26.44 -15.48 4.04
CA PHE A 97 -25.78 -16.59 3.34
C PHE A 97 -24.82 -16.08 2.24
N LEU A 98 -25.24 -15.05 1.48
CA LEU A 98 -24.34 -14.40 0.49
C LEU A 98 -23.09 -13.84 1.17
N TYR A 99 -23.25 -13.12 2.27
CA TYR A 99 -22.12 -12.54 3.00
C TYR A 99 -21.17 -13.62 3.51
N GLN A 100 -21.68 -14.68 4.10
CA GLN A 100 -20.87 -15.82 4.53
C GLN A 100 -20.08 -16.44 3.37
N LYS A 101 -20.71 -16.61 2.21
CA LYS A 101 -20.02 -17.16 1.02
C LYS A 101 -18.98 -16.22 0.45
N LEU A 102 -19.20 -14.92 0.48
CA LEU A 102 -18.21 -13.92 0.10
C LEU A 102 -17.01 -13.93 1.07
N ASP A 103 -17.24 -14.06 2.36
CA ASP A 103 -16.18 -14.20 3.36
C ASP A 103 -15.35 -15.48 3.15
N GLU A 104 -16.01 -16.59 2.82
CA GLU A 104 -15.34 -17.86 2.52
C GLU A 104 -14.48 -17.80 1.24
N LEU A 105 -14.92 -17.08 0.20
CA LEU A 105 -14.23 -16.99 -1.09
C LEU A 105 -13.14 -15.92 -1.11
N ILE A 106 -13.45 -14.73 -0.65
CA ILE A 106 -12.58 -13.54 -0.78
C ILE A 106 -11.81 -13.28 0.52
N GLY A 107 -12.44 -13.62 1.65
CA GLY A 107 -11.99 -13.30 3.00
C GLY A 107 -12.73 -12.10 3.60
N ALA A 108 -12.93 -12.14 4.91
CA ALA A 108 -13.62 -11.09 5.65
C ALA A 108 -12.93 -9.74 5.51
N GLY A 109 -13.71 -8.68 5.29
CA GLY A 109 -13.22 -7.30 5.16
C GLY A 109 -12.58 -6.94 3.82
N LYS A 110 -12.50 -7.86 2.84
CA LYS A 110 -11.93 -7.61 1.51
C LYS A 110 -12.98 -7.27 0.44
N TRP A 111 -14.22 -7.18 0.82
CA TRP A 111 -15.35 -6.85 -0.05
C TRP A 111 -16.33 -5.93 0.67
N THR A 112 -17.13 -5.22 -0.09
CA THR A 112 -18.24 -4.42 0.44
C THR A 112 -19.45 -4.64 -0.45
N CYS A 113 -20.58 -5.02 0.16
CA CYS A 113 -21.84 -5.25 -0.54
C CYS A 113 -22.90 -4.28 -0.02
N SER A 114 -23.63 -3.64 -0.92
CA SER A 114 -24.73 -2.76 -0.61
C SER A 114 -25.93 -3.06 -1.52
N ILE A 115 -27.15 -2.95 -0.96
CA ILE A 115 -28.39 -3.13 -1.71
C ILE A 115 -29.18 -1.84 -1.67
N THR A 116 -29.54 -1.35 -2.85
CA THR A 116 -30.41 -0.19 -3.01
C THR A 116 -31.81 -0.69 -3.37
N TYR A 117 -32.65 -0.94 -2.36
CA TYR A 117 -33.98 -1.51 -2.53
C TYR A 117 -34.89 -0.77 -3.51
N PRO A 118 -34.96 0.58 -3.50
CA PRO A 118 -35.79 1.32 -4.43
C PRO A 118 -35.43 1.14 -5.92
N LEU A 119 -34.15 0.85 -6.20
CA LEU A 119 -33.64 0.67 -7.55
C LEU A 119 -33.46 -0.81 -7.91
N TYR A 120 -33.68 -1.71 -6.97
CA TYR A 120 -33.41 -3.16 -7.13
C TYR A 120 -31.95 -3.46 -7.54
N GLU A 121 -31.01 -2.71 -7.00
CA GLU A 121 -29.59 -2.85 -7.31
C GLU A 121 -28.83 -3.51 -6.16
N LEU A 122 -28.03 -4.52 -6.49
CA LEU A 122 -27.03 -5.13 -5.62
C LEU A 122 -25.66 -4.70 -6.13
N ARG A 123 -24.94 -3.92 -5.33
CA ARG A 123 -23.62 -3.41 -5.63
C ARG A 123 -22.57 -4.15 -4.80
N LEU A 124 -21.56 -4.69 -5.45
CA LEU A 124 -20.46 -5.38 -4.79
C LEU A 124 -19.12 -4.80 -5.21
N ALA A 125 -18.39 -4.27 -4.23
CA ALA A 125 -17.03 -3.79 -4.42
C ALA A 125 -16.02 -4.88 -4.05
N THR A 126 -15.14 -5.22 -4.99
CA THR A 126 -14.07 -6.21 -4.84
C THR A 126 -12.78 -5.73 -5.49
N SER A 127 -11.63 -6.29 -5.08
CA SER A 127 -10.35 -5.95 -5.70
C SER A 127 -10.29 -6.44 -7.16
N ALA A 128 -9.92 -5.55 -8.08
CA ALA A 128 -9.77 -5.87 -9.50
C ALA A 128 -8.47 -6.63 -9.84
N LYS A 129 -7.61 -6.92 -8.88
CA LYS A 129 -6.30 -7.56 -9.14
C LYS A 129 -6.34 -9.09 -9.24
N ASN A 130 -7.47 -9.73 -8.93
CA ASN A 130 -7.56 -11.18 -8.86
C ASN A 130 -8.69 -11.71 -9.75
N GLN A 131 -8.32 -12.23 -10.93
CA GLN A 131 -9.22 -12.79 -11.93
C GLN A 131 -10.10 -13.93 -11.37
N SER A 132 -9.49 -14.89 -10.71
CA SER A 132 -10.18 -16.13 -10.29
C SER A 132 -11.30 -15.84 -9.29
N TYR A 133 -11.06 -14.89 -8.38
CA TYR A 133 -12.10 -14.47 -7.43
C TYR A 133 -13.24 -13.74 -8.13
N TYR A 134 -12.94 -12.90 -9.11
CA TYR A 134 -13.96 -12.12 -9.82
C TYR A 134 -14.97 -13.02 -10.54
N ASP A 135 -14.47 -13.99 -11.30
CA ASP A 135 -15.31 -14.91 -12.08
C ASP A 135 -16.20 -15.77 -11.17
N GLU A 136 -15.64 -16.27 -10.06
CA GLU A 136 -16.38 -17.11 -9.12
C GLU A 136 -17.42 -16.31 -8.34
N VAL A 137 -17.10 -15.10 -7.92
CA VAL A 137 -18.03 -14.20 -7.22
C VAL A 137 -19.19 -13.81 -8.15
N THR A 138 -18.90 -13.48 -9.39
CA THR A 138 -19.93 -13.14 -10.39
C THR A 138 -20.86 -14.33 -10.64
N HIS A 139 -20.31 -15.53 -10.78
CA HIS A 139 -21.08 -16.74 -10.89
C HIS A 139 -21.98 -16.99 -9.68
N LEU A 140 -21.40 -16.88 -8.46
CA LEU A 140 -22.14 -17.07 -7.19
C LEU A 140 -23.31 -16.09 -7.07
N ILE A 141 -23.08 -14.80 -7.36
CA ILE A 141 -24.12 -13.78 -7.27
C ILE A 141 -25.22 -14.04 -8.28
N ASN A 142 -24.88 -14.36 -9.52
CA ASN A 142 -25.87 -14.67 -10.56
C ASN A 142 -26.71 -15.92 -10.24
N GLN A 143 -26.16 -16.85 -9.46
CA GLN A 143 -26.88 -18.03 -8.98
C GLN A 143 -27.80 -17.71 -7.79
N ILE A 144 -27.39 -16.79 -6.91
CA ILE A 144 -28.10 -16.49 -5.63
C ILE A 144 -29.11 -15.35 -5.82
N LYS A 145 -28.81 -14.32 -6.60
CA LYS A 145 -29.64 -13.12 -6.70
C LYS A 145 -31.02 -13.44 -7.28
N PRO A 146 -32.10 -12.84 -6.74
CA PRO A 146 -33.40 -12.87 -7.39
C PRO A 146 -33.35 -12.23 -8.79
N ALA A 147 -34.16 -12.73 -9.71
CA ALA A 147 -34.16 -12.30 -11.11
C ALA A 147 -34.43 -10.79 -11.32
N HIS A 148 -35.15 -10.17 -10.39
CA HIS A 148 -35.49 -8.75 -10.45
C HIS A 148 -34.40 -7.81 -9.91
N ILE A 149 -33.34 -8.34 -9.31
CA ILE A 149 -32.21 -7.55 -8.78
C ILE A 149 -31.14 -7.45 -9.86
N VAL A 150 -30.78 -6.21 -10.19
CA VAL A 150 -29.64 -5.89 -11.07
C VAL A 150 -28.37 -5.98 -10.26
N PHE A 151 -27.41 -6.75 -10.73
CA PHE A 151 -26.06 -6.81 -10.15
C PHE A 151 -25.17 -5.75 -10.81
N ILE A 152 -24.52 -4.93 -9.99
CA ILE A 152 -23.52 -3.96 -10.41
C ILE A 152 -22.20 -4.34 -9.76
N SER A 153 -21.24 -4.75 -10.56
CA SER A 153 -19.89 -5.01 -10.11
C SER A 153 -19.15 -3.68 -9.94
N MET A 154 -18.42 -3.55 -8.83
CA MET A 154 -17.61 -2.37 -8.50
C MET A 154 -16.15 -2.80 -8.25
N PRO A 155 -15.40 -3.18 -9.30
CA PRO A 155 -14.00 -3.50 -9.15
C PRO A 155 -13.23 -2.26 -8.72
N TYR A 156 -12.42 -2.39 -7.65
CA TYR A 156 -11.60 -1.28 -7.19
C TYR A 156 -10.11 -1.55 -7.32
N LEU A 157 -9.37 -0.50 -7.62
CA LEU A 157 -7.93 -0.44 -7.64
C LEU A 157 -7.47 0.54 -6.57
N LYS A 158 -6.49 0.15 -5.75
CA LYS A 158 -5.94 0.98 -4.68
C LYS A 158 -4.46 1.18 -4.87
N THR A 159 -4.00 2.42 -4.75
CA THR A 159 -2.59 2.78 -4.70
C THR A 159 -2.40 3.97 -3.79
N GLY A 160 -1.16 4.22 -3.34
CA GLY A 160 -0.82 5.33 -2.47
C GLY A 160 0.21 6.25 -3.12
N ILE A 161 0.06 7.55 -2.92
CA ILE A 161 1.07 8.56 -3.19
C ILE A 161 1.59 9.03 -1.85
N LEU A 162 2.88 8.80 -1.61
CA LEU A 162 3.58 9.21 -0.41
C LEU A 162 4.34 10.48 -0.67
N ILE A 163 4.17 11.45 0.20
CA ILE A 163 4.91 12.69 0.19
C ILE A 163 5.84 12.67 1.39
N THR A 164 7.14 12.74 1.14
CA THR A 164 8.16 12.78 2.20
C THR A 164 8.89 14.09 2.16
N GLU A 165 9.11 14.70 3.32
CA GLU A 165 9.94 15.90 3.46
C GLU A 165 11.20 15.56 4.24
N GLN A 166 12.35 16.05 3.76
CA GLN A 166 13.63 15.96 4.42
C GLN A 166 14.24 17.34 4.53
N VAL A 167 14.65 17.71 5.73
CA VAL A 167 15.33 18.98 6.00
C VAL A 167 16.80 18.73 6.31
N ASP A 168 17.68 19.17 5.42
CA ASP A 168 19.12 19.14 5.60
C ASP A 168 19.62 20.52 6.02
N VAL A 169 20.45 20.57 7.04
CA VAL A 169 21.03 21.80 7.55
C VAL A 169 22.54 21.73 7.50
N GLN A 170 23.15 22.76 6.95
CA GLN A 170 24.59 22.93 6.93
C GLN A 170 24.98 24.21 7.67
N LYS A 171 25.89 24.11 8.60
CA LYS A 171 26.46 25.26 9.33
C LYS A 171 27.86 25.57 8.80
N TYR A 172 28.15 26.85 8.67
CA TYR A 172 29.50 27.27 8.33
C TYR A 172 30.33 27.29 9.59
N ASP A 173 31.34 26.44 9.64
CA ASP A 173 32.27 26.36 10.77
C ASP A 173 33.52 27.19 10.48
N TYR A 174 33.70 28.27 11.23
CA TYR A 174 34.86 29.16 11.09
C TYR A 174 36.05 28.58 11.86
N LYS A 175 37.10 28.22 11.15
CA LYS A 175 38.31 27.63 11.75
C LYS A 175 39.31 28.72 12.16
N TYR A 176 38.93 29.52 13.16
CA TYR A 176 39.84 30.54 13.70
C TYR A 176 40.80 29.94 14.72
N ARG A 177 41.84 29.22 14.23
CA ARG A 177 42.93 28.80 15.10
C ARG A 177 44.13 29.76 14.91
N LEU A 178 44.67 30.31 16.00
CA LEU A 178 45.90 31.08 15.97
C LEU A 178 47.02 30.25 15.31
N GLY A 179 47.66 30.81 14.28
CA GLY A 179 48.70 30.13 13.51
C GLY A 179 48.16 29.29 12.31
N GLY A 180 46.84 29.12 12.14
CA GLY A 180 46.27 28.34 11.05
C GLY A 180 46.03 29.13 9.74
N TRP A 181 46.16 30.43 9.75
CA TRP A 181 45.96 31.31 8.59
C TRP A 181 46.90 32.54 8.60
N ALA A 182 47.23 33.05 7.44
CA ALA A 182 48.13 34.23 7.32
C ALA A 182 47.28 35.50 7.22
N LEU A 183 47.52 36.44 8.13
CA LEU A 183 46.85 37.73 8.17
C LEU A 183 47.07 38.47 6.81
N GLY A 184 46.00 39.01 6.25
CA GLY A 184 46.09 39.80 5.00
C GLY A 184 46.02 38.97 3.70
N LYS A 185 46.02 37.63 3.75
CA LYS A 185 45.94 36.80 2.54
C LYS A 185 44.51 36.36 2.18
N LYS A 186 43.63 36.25 3.19
CA LYS A 186 42.20 35.92 3.00
C LYS A 186 41.33 36.64 4.00
N PRO A 187 40.12 37.08 3.62
CA PRO A 187 39.14 37.62 4.57
C PRO A 187 38.81 36.63 5.66
N PHE A 188 38.50 37.09 6.86
CA PHE A 188 38.08 36.23 7.98
C PHE A 188 36.84 35.39 7.65
N ALA A 189 35.94 35.93 6.83
CA ALA A 189 34.70 35.25 6.42
C ALA A 189 34.91 34.06 5.47
N GLU A 190 36.11 33.95 4.84
CA GLU A 190 36.42 32.86 3.91
C GLU A 190 37.16 31.69 4.58
N PHE A 191 37.55 31.83 5.85
CA PHE A 191 38.30 30.79 6.56
C PHE A 191 37.41 29.86 7.35
N GLY A 192 36.87 28.89 6.65
CA GLY A 192 35.99 27.89 7.25
C GLY A 192 35.52 26.85 6.25
N GLY A 193 34.59 26.05 6.63
CA GLY A 193 33.95 25.02 5.80
C GLY A 193 32.52 24.73 6.25
N TRP A 194 31.75 24.22 5.32
CA TRP A 194 30.40 23.77 5.63
C TRP A 194 30.44 22.40 6.32
N THR A 195 29.76 22.29 7.45
CA THR A 195 29.56 21.03 8.17
C THR A 195 28.07 20.70 8.18
N THR A 196 27.74 19.46 7.85
CA THR A 196 26.35 18.99 7.91
C THR A 196 25.93 18.84 9.37
N ALA A 197 24.94 19.61 9.78
CA ALA A 197 24.25 19.41 11.04
C ALA A 197 23.00 18.58 10.77
N LYS A 198 22.88 17.41 11.40
CA LYS A 198 21.61 16.67 11.35
C LYS A 198 20.57 17.47 12.13
N ALA A 199 19.60 18.03 11.43
CA ALA A 199 18.42 18.54 12.06
C ALA A 199 17.56 17.33 12.45
N ALA A 200 17.23 17.19 13.73
CA ALA A 200 16.13 16.36 14.13
C ALA A 200 14.84 17.13 13.74
N ALA A 201 14.46 17.02 12.50
CA ALA A 201 13.20 17.55 12.02
C ALA A 201 12.12 16.49 12.19
N SER A 202 10.97 16.91 12.65
CA SER A 202 9.74 16.15 12.58
C SER A 202 8.87 16.83 11.53
N PRO A 203 9.06 16.54 10.23
CA PRO A 203 8.29 17.14 9.18
C PRO A 203 6.82 16.71 9.36
N THR A 204 5.93 17.68 9.28
CA THR A 204 4.49 17.44 9.30
C THR A 204 3.89 18.13 8.09
N LEU A 205 3.36 17.32 7.19
CA LEU A 205 2.63 17.83 6.04
C LEU A 205 1.25 18.29 6.51
N THR A 206 0.88 19.49 6.13
CA THR A 206 -0.43 20.01 6.51
C THR A 206 -1.53 19.40 5.65
N ARG A 207 -2.75 19.39 6.20
CA ARG A 207 -3.93 18.98 5.45
C ARG A 207 -4.15 19.85 4.20
N THR A 208 -3.79 21.13 4.26
CA THR A 208 -3.89 22.06 3.14
C THR A 208 -3.07 21.58 1.95
N LEU A 209 -1.84 21.09 2.19
CA LEU A 209 -0.99 20.53 1.15
C LEU A 209 -1.59 19.25 0.58
N LEU A 210 -1.96 18.30 1.44
CA LEU A 210 -2.50 17.01 1.00
C LEU A 210 -3.78 17.18 0.18
N LEU A 211 -4.67 18.08 0.62
CA LEU A 211 -5.89 18.39 -0.10
C LEU A 211 -5.62 19.10 -1.43
N GLY A 212 -4.67 20.05 -1.46
CA GLY A 212 -4.26 20.72 -2.70
C GLY A 212 -3.69 19.74 -3.74
N VAL A 213 -2.87 18.80 -3.30
CA VAL A 213 -2.34 17.71 -4.15
C VAL A 213 -3.46 16.81 -4.66
N ALA A 214 -4.44 16.46 -3.80
CA ALA A 214 -5.59 15.66 -4.19
C ALA A 214 -6.45 16.38 -5.24
N HIS A 215 -6.71 17.67 -5.06
CA HIS A 215 -7.41 18.48 -6.05
C HIS A 215 -6.66 18.53 -7.38
N ARG A 216 -5.34 18.73 -7.34
CA ARG A 216 -4.53 18.77 -8.57
C ARG A 216 -4.54 17.43 -9.30
N ALA A 217 -4.41 16.32 -8.58
CA ALA A 217 -4.52 14.99 -9.16
C ALA A 217 -5.92 14.75 -9.77
N ALA A 218 -6.97 15.25 -9.13
CA ALA A 218 -8.34 15.19 -9.64
C ALA A 218 -8.53 16.02 -10.91
N GLU A 219 -7.95 17.22 -10.99
CA GLU A 219 -8.01 18.07 -12.18
C GLU A 219 -7.32 17.44 -13.38
N LEU A 220 -6.15 16.85 -13.17
CA LEU A 220 -5.36 16.20 -14.21
C LEU A 220 -6.04 14.94 -14.77
N ALA A 221 -6.73 14.18 -13.92
CA ALA A 221 -7.39 12.93 -14.32
C ALA A 221 -8.70 13.24 -15.07
N THR A 222 -8.76 13.06 -16.37
CA THR A 222 -9.93 13.44 -17.20
C THR A 222 -10.68 12.26 -17.76
N THR A 223 -9.99 11.27 -18.30
CA THR A 223 -10.59 10.12 -18.98
C THR A 223 -10.03 8.80 -18.47
N ALA A 224 -10.84 7.76 -18.52
CA ALA A 224 -10.39 6.39 -18.28
C ALA A 224 -10.25 5.66 -19.63
N ARG A 225 -9.26 4.76 -19.76
CA ARG A 225 -9.05 3.94 -20.93
C ARG A 225 -8.93 2.47 -20.54
N LEU A 226 -9.69 1.63 -21.26
CA LEU A 226 -9.77 0.19 -21.06
C LEU A 226 -8.96 -0.53 -22.15
N ASN A 227 -8.11 -1.48 -21.73
CA ASN A 227 -7.30 -2.31 -22.63
C ASN A 227 -6.53 -1.49 -23.70
N ARG A 228 -6.19 -0.23 -23.42
CA ARG A 228 -5.55 0.70 -24.35
C ARG A 228 -6.36 0.97 -25.63
N ALA A 229 -7.63 0.62 -25.67
CA ALA A 229 -8.48 0.71 -26.87
C ALA A 229 -9.70 1.61 -26.69
N ALA A 230 -10.50 1.41 -25.65
CA ALA A 230 -11.74 2.15 -25.44
C ALA A 230 -11.57 3.19 -24.33
N THR A 231 -12.05 4.41 -24.59
CA THR A 231 -12.11 5.50 -23.58
C THR A 231 -13.49 5.55 -22.97
N VAL A 232 -13.54 5.86 -21.68
CA VAL A 232 -14.77 6.01 -20.90
C VAL A 232 -14.80 7.40 -20.27
N GLU A 233 -15.87 8.11 -20.54
CA GLU A 233 -16.17 9.44 -20.02
C GLU A 233 -17.64 9.52 -19.58
N PRO A 234 -17.98 10.33 -18.57
CA PRO A 234 -17.12 11.15 -17.73
C PRO A 234 -16.51 10.37 -16.57
N LEU A 235 -15.34 10.83 -16.11
CA LEU A 235 -14.72 10.34 -14.90
C LEU A 235 -15.26 11.18 -13.71
N LYS A 236 -15.94 10.52 -12.78
CA LYS A 236 -16.41 11.17 -11.54
C LYS A 236 -15.29 11.20 -10.50
N ARG A 237 -15.09 12.34 -9.84
CA ARG A 237 -14.00 12.62 -8.93
C ARG A 237 -14.55 12.92 -7.56
N VAL A 238 -14.13 12.20 -6.55
CA VAL A 238 -14.57 12.40 -5.14
C VAL A 238 -13.33 12.44 -4.27
N ILE A 239 -13.17 13.53 -3.51
CA ILE A 239 -12.10 13.67 -2.53
C ILE A 239 -12.71 13.51 -1.14
N ALA A 240 -12.13 12.66 -0.32
CA ALA A 240 -12.55 12.42 1.05
C ALA A 240 -11.32 12.26 1.95
N SER A 241 -11.45 12.66 3.21
CA SER A 241 -10.39 12.44 4.19
C SER A 241 -10.14 10.95 4.36
N ALA A 242 -8.88 10.54 4.29
CA ALA A 242 -8.47 9.18 4.53
C ALA A 242 -8.09 8.99 5.99
N THR A 243 -8.71 8.02 6.65
CA THR A 243 -8.25 7.52 7.95
C THR A 243 -7.64 6.15 7.73
N LEU A 244 -6.38 5.98 8.06
CA LEU A 244 -5.73 4.69 8.00
C LEU A 244 -5.76 4.06 9.40
N GLN A 245 -6.39 2.90 9.50
CA GLN A 245 -6.42 2.10 10.73
C GLN A 245 -5.29 1.06 10.66
N VAL A 246 -4.39 1.07 11.64
CA VAL A 246 -3.25 0.16 11.67
C VAL A 246 -3.28 -0.63 12.96
N GLY A 247 -3.42 -1.95 12.82
CA GLY A 247 -3.48 -2.87 13.95
C GLY A 247 -4.73 -2.67 14.82
N SER A 248 -4.60 -2.98 16.11
CA SER A 248 -5.69 -2.83 17.11
C SER A 248 -5.88 -1.39 17.60
N GLU A 249 -4.96 -0.48 17.27
CA GLU A 249 -5.03 0.93 17.62
C GLU A 249 -5.38 1.77 16.39
N THR A 250 -6.31 2.68 16.54
CA THR A 250 -6.68 3.63 15.48
C THR A 250 -5.64 4.73 15.43
N LEU A 251 -4.71 4.63 14.53
CA LEU A 251 -3.81 5.71 14.21
C LEU A 251 -4.46 6.58 13.13
N ILE A 252 -4.72 7.83 13.45
CA ILE A 252 -5.19 8.80 12.47
C ILE A 252 -3.95 9.36 11.76
N ILE A 253 -3.62 8.79 10.59
CA ILE A 253 -2.69 9.45 9.67
C ILE A 253 -3.52 10.44 8.89
N SER A 254 -3.14 11.70 8.95
CA SER A 254 -3.73 12.74 8.12
C SER A 254 -3.43 12.43 6.67
N GLY A 255 -4.47 12.15 5.91
CA GLY A 255 -4.37 11.83 4.49
C GLY A 255 -5.65 12.20 3.78
N GLU A 256 -5.57 12.32 2.48
CA GLU A 256 -6.72 12.51 1.61
C GLU A 256 -6.80 11.36 0.62
N ASN A 257 -8.01 10.93 0.31
CA ASN A 257 -8.26 9.87 -0.66
C ASN A 257 -8.99 10.48 -1.87
N LEU A 258 -8.37 10.40 -3.02
CA LEU A 258 -9.00 10.73 -4.29
C LEU A 258 -9.59 9.45 -4.88
N LYS A 259 -10.90 9.40 -4.99
CA LYS A 259 -11.64 8.35 -5.67
C LYS A 259 -12.02 8.81 -7.07
N LEU A 260 -11.61 8.05 -8.06
CA LEU A 260 -11.94 8.25 -9.47
C LEU A 260 -12.88 7.13 -9.89
N GLU A 261 -14.13 7.47 -10.20
CA GLU A 261 -15.17 6.51 -10.58
C GLU A 261 -15.45 6.63 -12.09
N ALA A 262 -15.40 5.49 -12.79
CA ALA A 262 -15.78 5.37 -14.19
C ALA A 262 -16.91 4.34 -14.32
N SER A 263 -18.04 4.74 -14.89
CA SER A 263 -19.13 3.83 -15.20
C SER A 263 -18.95 3.27 -16.61
N VAL A 264 -18.79 1.99 -16.71
CA VAL A 264 -18.59 1.26 -17.96
C VAL A 264 -19.87 0.52 -18.31
N GLU A 265 -20.47 0.88 -19.43
CA GLU A 265 -21.62 0.14 -19.99
C GLU A 265 -21.14 -1.14 -20.68
N PRO A 266 -21.98 -2.18 -20.78
CA PRO A 266 -21.61 -3.42 -21.44
C PRO A 266 -21.09 -3.21 -22.87
N MET A 267 -19.90 -3.72 -23.15
CA MET A 267 -19.23 -3.62 -24.46
C MET A 267 -19.04 -5.01 -25.06
N ALA A 268 -19.64 -5.26 -26.22
CA ALA A 268 -19.49 -6.54 -26.91
C ALA A 268 -18.05 -6.79 -27.41
N ASP A 269 -17.34 -5.73 -27.77
CA ASP A 269 -15.97 -5.80 -28.30
C ASP A 269 -14.92 -5.98 -27.19
N ILE A 270 -15.26 -5.63 -25.94
CA ILE A 270 -14.37 -5.74 -24.79
C ILE A 270 -15.14 -6.43 -23.65
N PRO A 271 -15.32 -7.76 -23.72
CA PRO A 271 -16.03 -8.48 -22.67
C PRO A 271 -15.28 -8.54 -21.35
N THR A 272 -13.94 -8.39 -21.40
CA THR A 272 -13.07 -8.41 -20.22
C THR A 272 -12.02 -7.30 -20.30
N VAL A 273 -11.78 -6.64 -19.17
CA VAL A 273 -10.74 -5.63 -19.03
C VAL A 273 -9.57 -6.24 -18.28
N THR A 274 -8.40 -6.21 -18.91
CA THR A 274 -7.14 -6.69 -18.34
C THR A 274 -6.15 -5.57 -18.03
N HIS A 275 -6.44 -4.37 -18.55
CA HIS A 275 -5.58 -3.21 -18.37
C HIS A 275 -6.44 -1.94 -18.25
N TYR A 276 -6.19 -1.16 -17.22
CA TYR A 276 -6.92 0.08 -16.92
C TYR A 276 -5.96 1.24 -16.79
N GLU A 277 -6.27 2.33 -17.45
CA GLU A 277 -5.47 3.56 -17.47
C GLU A 277 -6.33 4.78 -17.18
N ILE A 278 -5.73 5.80 -16.58
CA ILE A 278 -6.30 7.14 -16.43
C ILE A 278 -5.41 8.11 -17.22
N LEU A 279 -6.02 8.95 -18.00
CA LEU A 279 -5.37 9.89 -18.90
C LEU A 279 -5.67 11.33 -18.50
N ASN A 280 -4.77 12.24 -18.88
CA ASN A 280 -5.02 13.68 -18.88
C ASN A 280 -5.69 14.13 -20.19
N ASP A 281 -5.97 15.43 -20.32
CA ASP A 281 -6.57 16.04 -21.52
C ASP A 281 -5.70 15.88 -22.77
N ASP A 282 -4.37 15.76 -22.60
CA ASP A 282 -3.40 15.56 -23.68
C ASP A 282 -3.30 14.08 -24.12
N GLY A 283 -4.03 13.18 -23.46
CA GLY A 283 -4.01 11.73 -23.72
C GLY A 283 -2.81 11.01 -23.12
N GLU A 284 -2.04 11.66 -22.23
CA GLU A 284 -0.90 11.05 -21.54
C GLU A 284 -1.37 10.24 -20.34
N VAL A 285 -0.70 9.13 -20.07
CA VAL A 285 -1.05 8.20 -19.01
C VAL A 285 -0.57 8.71 -17.65
N LEU A 286 -1.50 8.94 -16.75
CA LEU A 286 -1.25 9.34 -15.36
C LEU A 286 -1.19 8.14 -14.42
N TYR A 287 -2.04 7.15 -14.66
CA TYR A 287 -2.15 5.92 -13.89
C TYR A 287 -2.35 4.74 -14.83
N SER A 288 -1.71 3.61 -14.55
CA SER A 288 -1.81 2.39 -15.34
C SER A 288 -1.72 1.19 -14.42
N SER A 289 -2.67 0.27 -14.52
CA SER A 289 -2.67 -0.94 -13.70
C SER A 289 -3.18 -2.14 -14.47
N GLU A 290 -2.53 -3.27 -14.26
CA GLU A 290 -3.10 -4.55 -14.66
C GLU A 290 -4.26 -4.89 -13.72
N CYS A 291 -5.36 -5.33 -14.27
CA CYS A 291 -6.59 -5.66 -13.56
C CYS A 291 -7.31 -6.80 -14.28
N TYR A 292 -8.38 -7.31 -13.67
CA TYR A 292 -9.28 -8.23 -14.35
C TYR A 292 -10.71 -8.02 -13.86
N PHE A 293 -11.60 -7.68 -14.78
CA PHE A 293 -13.04 -7.65 -14.53
C PHE A 293 -13.81 -7.78 -15.86
N GLY A 294 -15.00 -8.33 -15.79
CA GLY A 294 -15.90 -8.44 -16.94
C GLY A 294 -16.73 -7.18 -17.14
N VAL A 295 -17.04 -6.88 -18.37
CA VAL A 295 -17.92 -5.75 -18.79
C VAL A 295 -19.15 -6.30 -19.51
N THR A 296 -19.62 -7.46 -19.14
CA THR A 296 -20.85 -8.07 -19.66
C THR A 296 -22.10 -7.45 -19.06
N GLU A 297 -21.97 -6.82 -17.89
CA GLU A 297 -23.00 -6.07 -17.17
C GLU A 297 -22.45 -4.69 -16.85
N LYS A 298 -23.33 -3.76 -16.43
CA LYS A 298 -22.90 -2.42 -15.99
C LYS A 298 -21.90 -2.55 -14.86
N THR A 299 -20.75 -1.92 -15.02
CA THR A 299 -19.62 -2.02 -14.11
C THR A 299 -19.12 -0.63 -13.71
N ASP A 300 -19.11 -0.32 -12.43
CA ASP A 300 -18.57 0.93 -11.91
C ASP A 300 -17.14 0.67 -11.41
N VAL A 301 -16.12 1.20 -12.09
CA VAL A 301 -14.71 1.01 -11.74
C VAL A 301 -14.22 2.12 -10.85
N ASP A 302 -13.66 1.77 -9.70
CA ASP A 302 -13.15 2.71 -8.71
C ASP A 302 -11.63 2.66 -8.64
N VAL A 303 -10.95 3.78 -8.89
CA VAL A 303 -9.53 3.95 -8.59
C VAL A 303 -9.37 4.85 -7.38
N ASN A 304 -8.80 4.32 -6.31
CA ASN A 304 -8.57 5.03 -5.07
C ASN A 304 -7.07 5.38 -4.95
N LEU A 305 -6.77 6.68 -5.01
CA LEU A 305 -5.45 7.24 -4.81
C LEU A 305 -5.38 7.83 -3.40
N SER A 306 -4.71 7.15 -2.48
CA SER A 306 -4.51 7.66 -1.12
C SER A 306 -3.25 8.52 -1.07
N ILE A 307 -3.39 9.79 -0.72
CA ILE A 307 -2.31 10.77 -0.61
C ILE A 307 -1.97 10.92 0.86
N LEU A 308 -0.79 10.49 1.25
CA LEU A 308 -0.40 10.35 2.65
C LEU A 308 0.99 10.93 2.89
N GLU A 309 1.23 11.34 4.13
CA GLU A 309 2.57 11.63 4.61
C GLU A 309 3.36 10.33 4.74
N GLY A 310 4.55 10.29 4.12
CA GLY A 310 5.49 9.18 4.22
C GLY A 310 6.60 9.49 5.22
N ALA A 311 7.13 8.47 5.89
CA ALA A 311 8.31 8.60 6.74
C ALA A 311 9.47 7.77 6.21
N ASP A 312 10.67 8.35 6.21
CA ASP A 312 11.88 7.69 5.69
C ASP A 312 12.44 6.59 6.60
N THR A 313 12.07 6.58 7.88
CA THR A 313 12.57 5.58 8.85
C THR A 313 11.43 5.01 9.68
N VAL A 314 11.16 3.73 9.46
CA VAL A 314 10.32 2.92 10.36
C VAL A 314 11.24 2.15 11.30
N LEU A 315 11.09 2.33 12.61
CA LEU A 315 11.79 1.51 13.58
C LEU A 315 11.27 0.07 13.54
N ALA A 316 12.05 -0.88 14.03
CA ALA A 316 11.76 -2.32 13.94
C ALA A 316 10.38 -2.74 14.46
N ASN A 317 9.74 -1.94 15.30
CA ASN A 317 8.39 -2.13 15.82
C ASN A 317 7.32 -1.27 15.10
N GLY A 318 7.66 -0.58 14.00
CA GLY A 318 6.78 0.33 13.31
C GLY A 318 6.50 1.66 14.03
N SER A 319 7.18 1.94 15.13
CA SER A 319 6.99 3.15 15.93
C SER A 319 8.04 4.19 15.59
N ARG A 320 7.62 5.45 15.46
CA ARG A 320 8.53 6.59 15.30
C ARG A 320 8.71 7.28 16.64
N TYR A 321 9.93 7.43 17.07
CA TYR A 321 10.27 8.15 18.30
C TYR A 321 10.79 9.53 17.96
N HIS A 322 10.20 10.57 18.57
CA HIS A 322 10.68 11.94 18.47
C HIS A 322 11.66 12.23 19.61
N TYR A 323 12.96 12.20 19.32
CA TYR A 323 13.99 12.57 20.26
C TYR A 323 14.34 14.07 20.11
N LEU A 324 13.45 14.96 20.54
CA LEU A 324 13.78 16.37 20.67
C LEU A 324 14.43 16.59 22.04
N LEU A 325 15.66 17.08 22.04
CA LEU A 325 16.34 17.47 23.29
C LEU A 325 15.49 18.52 24.01
N GLY A 326 15.05 18.18 25.22
CA GLY A 326 14.17 19.04 26.04
C GLY A 326 12.68 18.67 26.02
N SER A 327 12.25 17.71 25.19
CA SER A 327 10.87 17.23 25.17
C SER A 327 10.59 16.13 26.20
N TRP A 328 11.60 15.60 26.86
CA TRP A 328 11.52 14.56 27.88
C TRP A 328 12.40 14.88 29.06
N LEU A 329 12.01 14.40 30.26
CA LEU A 329 12.73 14.64 31.51
C LEU A 329 13.63 13.46 31.80
N LEU A 330 14.93 13.71 31.85
CA LEU A 330 15.94 12.71 32.23
C LEU A 330 15.63 12.16 33.62
N GLY A 331 15.45 10.86 33.75
CA GLY A 331 15.14 10.19 35.00
C GLY A 331 13.66 10.09 35.38
N LYS A 332 12.75 10.70 34.61
CA LYS A 332 11.28 10.53 34.75
C LYS A 332 10.67 9.71 33.62
N ASP A 333 11.16 9.89 32.42
CA ASP A 333 10.64 9.18 31.25
C ASP A 333 11.64 8.12 30.80
N ALA A 334 11.15 6.92 30.45
CA ALA A 334 12.01 5.89 29.91
C ALA A 334 12.54 6.32 28.53
N PHE A 335 13.79 6.00 28.21
CA PHE A 335 14.40 6.29 26.91
C PHE A 335 13.59 5.76 25.70
N ALA A 336 12.75 4.77 25.93
CA ALA A 336 11.88 4.19 24.92
C ALA A 336 10.56 4.94 24.73
N SER A 337 10.23 5.91 25.60
CA SER A 337 8.95 6.62 25.56
C SER A 337 9.04 8.16 25.48
N PRO A 338 10.12 8.79 24.98
CA PRO A 338 10.11 10.23 24.79
C PRO A 338 9.26 10.59 23.56
N GLY A 339 8.17 11.28 23.77
CA GLY A 339 7.29 11.75 22.72
C GLY A 339 6.10 10.83 22.45
N GLN A 340 5.29 11.22 21.49
CA GLN A 340 4.17 10.40 21.03
C GLN A 340 4.68 9.31 20.07
N ASN A 341 4.27 8.07 20.30
CA ASN A 341 4.53 6.98 19.38
C ASN A 341 3.59 7.13 18.17
N TYR A 342 4.16 7.39 17.01
CA TYR A 342 3.43 7.31 15.76
C TYR A 342 3.73 5.98 15.09
N PHE A 343 2.71 5.18 14.85
CA PHE A 343 2.83 4.06 13.94
C PHE A 343 2.83 4.60 12.52
N VAL A 344 3.89 4.35 11.78
CA VAL A 344 3.92 4.65 10.35
C VAL A 344 3.75 3.34 9.60
N PRO A 345 2.55 3.06 9.09
CA PRO A 345 2.25 1.78 8.44
C PRO A 345 2.82 1.68 7.02
N VAL A 346 3.57 2.67 6.58
CA VAL A 346 4.01 2.77 5.21
C VAL A 346 5.48 2.43 5.11
N THR A 347 5.79 1.17 4.87
CA THR A 347 7.05 0.81 4.23
C THR A 347 6.93 1.21 2.77
N ALA A 348 7.78 2.13 2.32
CA ALA A 348 7.97 2.41 0.91
C ALA A 348 8.65 1.19 0.25
N ALA A 349 7.91 0.08 0.15
CA ALA A 349 8.28 -0.96 -0.79
C ALA A 349 7.96 -0.38 -2.17
N THR A 350 8.97 -0.19 -2.99
CA THR A 350 8.77 0.12 -4.41
C THR A 350 7.93 -1.03 -4.96
N PRO A 351 6.70 -0.79 -5.45
CA PRO A 351 5.89 -1.86 -6.00
C PRO A 351 6.64 -2.49 -7.16
N ALA A 352 6.51 -3.81 -7.30
CA ALA A 352 7.16 -4.57 -8.39
C ALA A 352 6.73 -4.07 -9.79
N SER A 353 5.57 -3.41 -9.88
CA SER A 353 5.12 -2.61 -11.03
C SER A 353 4.50 -1.31 -10.51
N ALA A 354 5.07 -0.17 -10.89
CA ALA A 354 4.52 1.13 -10.56
C ALA A 354 3.20 1.33 -11.31
N SER A 355 2.14 1.66 -10.55
CA SER A 355 0.82 1.99 -11.12
C SER A 355 0.69 3.49 -11.39
N VAL A 356 1.31 4.32 -10.56
CA VAL A 356 1.37 5.78 -10.73
C VAL A 356 2.53 6.13 -11.65
N THR A 357 2.26 6.89 -12.70
CA THR A 357 3.32 7.25 -13.64
C THR A 357 4.23 8.35 -13.09
N PRO A 358 5.51 8.39 -13.52
CA PRO A 358 6.40 9.50 -13.18
C PRO A 358 5.88 10.87 -13.61
N LEU A 359 5.04 10.90 -14.64
CA LEU A 359 4.40 12.12 -15.15
C LEU A 359 3.44 12.71 -14.11
N LEU A 360 2.58 11.89 -13.50
CA LEU A 360 1.68 12.36 -12.44
C LEU A 360 2.49 12.88 -11.25
N LEU A 361 3.48 12.12 -10.78
CA LEU A 361 4.31 12.54 -9.65
C LEU A 361 5.06 13.85 -9.93
N ALA A 362 5.61 14.01 -11.14
CA ALA A 362 6.27 15.24 -11.54
C ALA A 362 5.30 16.44 -11.66
N SER A 363 4.08 16.22 -12.16
CA SER A 363 3.06 17.25 -12.24
C SER A 363 2.60 17.72 -10.86
N LEU A 364 2.47 16.80 -9.89
CA LEU A 364 2.16 17.14 -8.50
C LEU A 364 3.31 17.89 -7.82
N ALA A 365 4.55 17.50 -8.09
CA ALA A 365 5.73 18.22 -7.59
C ALA A 365 5.82 19.64 -8.19
N SER A 366 5.52 19.81 -9.49
CA SER A 366 5.45 21.14 -10.12
C SER A 366 4.37 22.01 -9.48
N TYR A 367 3.17 21.45 -9.28
CA TYR A 367 2.08 22.14 -8.59
C TYR A 367 2.54 22.66 -7.21
N LEU A 368 3.19 21.81 -6.43
CA LEU A 368 3.71 22.21 -5.11
C LEU A 368 4.77 23.31 -5.20
N ALA A 369 5.71 23.19 -6.14
CA ALA A 369 6.76 24.21 -6.35
C ALA A 369 6.17 25.58 -6.70
N ASP A 370 5.09 25.60 -7.48
CA ASP A 370 4.38 26.84 -7.85
C ASP A 370 3.60 27.45 -6.68
N HIS A 371 3.08 26.62 -5.78
CA HIS A 371 2.26 27.05 -4.64
C HIS A 371 3.08 27.48 -3.41
N ILE A 372 4.30 26.97 -3.24
CA ILE A 372 5.19 27.46 -2.18
C ILE A 372 5.70 28.84 -2.55
N ASN A 373 5.30 29.86 -1.82
CA ASN A 373 5.74 31.25 -2.09
C ASN A 373 6.75 31.77 -1.08
N MET A 374 6.66 31.34 0.16
CA MET A 374 7.53 31.81 1.22
C MET A 374 7.89 30.69 2.20
N VAL A 375 8.98 30.86 2.91
CA VAL A 375 9.33 30.08 4.09
C VAL A 375 9.37 31.02 5.29
N GLN A 376 8.67 30.65 6.34
CA GLN A 376 8.62 31.40 7.59
C GLN A 376 9.30 30.61 8.71
N LEU A 377 10.10 31.29 9.51
CA LEU A 377 10.84 30.73 10.63
C LEU A 377 10.23 31.26 11.93
N ASN A 378 10.05 30.38 12.90
CA ASN A 378 9.49 30.68 14.22
C ASN A 378 8.15 31.45 14.20
N GLY A 379 7.40 31.38 13.07
CA GLY A 379 6.14 32.09 12.91
C GLY A 379 6.26 33.62 12.67
N GLU A 380 7.46 34.17 12.65
CA GLU A 380 7.68 35.64 12.59
C GLU A 380 8.61 36.08 11.46
N TYR A 381 9.60 35.31 11.13
CA TYR A 381 10.63 35.72 10.17
C TYR A 381 10.44 35.06 8.81
N THR A 382 10.18 35.88 7.80
CA THR A 382 10.10 35.43 6.41
C THR A 382 11.47 35.44 5.76
N VAL A 383 11.84 34.33 5.14
CA VAL A 383 13.12 34.19 4.43
C VAL A 383 13.15 35.04 3.17
N PRO A 384 14.11 35.98 3.03
CA PRO A 384 14.10 36.95 1.91
C PRO A 384 14.49 36.35 0.56
N ASN A 385 15.34 35.32 0.53
CA ASN A 385 15.88 34.72 -0.68
C ASN A 385 15.65 33.22 -0.68
N LEU A 386 14.50 32.80 -1.17
CA LEU A 386 14.14 31.41 -1.34
C LEU A 386 14.46 30.95 -2.76
N ALA A 387 15.42 30.05 -2.91
CA ALA A 387 15.69 29.37 -4.16
C ALA A 387 14.85 28.09 -4.24
N LYS A 388 14.09 27.93 -5.32
CA LYS A 388 13.29 26.74 -5.61
C LYS A 388 13.85 26.02 -6.81
N SER A 389 13.95 24.70 -6.75
CA SER A 389 14.31 23.86 -7.87
C SER A 389 13.44 22.62 -7.93
N LEU A 390 13.08 22.20 -9.14
CA LEU A 390 12.29 21.01 -9.43
C LEU A 390 13.16 20.00 -10.15
N SER A 391 13.12 18.75 -9.69
CA SER A 391 13.84 17.64 -10.34
C SER A 391 12.96 16.39 -10.34
N GLY A 392 12.30 16.11 -11.46
CA GLY A 392 11.32 15.03 -11.56
C GLY A 392 10.21 15.19 -10.53
N ALA A 393 10.05 14.20 -9.66
CA ALA A 393 9.05 14.19 -8.60
C ALA A 393 9.55 14.81 -7.26
N ALA A 394 10.61 15.63 -7.29
CA ALA A 394 11.19 16.25 -6.09
C ALA A 394 11.24 17.77 -6.20
N VAL A 395 10.74 18.44 -5.17
CA VAL A 395 10.86 19.89 -4.98
C VAL A 395 11.94 20.16 -3.95
N THR A 396 12.89 21.02 -4.28
CA THR A 396 13.94 21.43 -3.35
C THR A 396 13.85 22.93 -3.09
N LEU A 397 13.77 23.29 -1.81
CA LEU A 397 13.82 24.68 -1.32
C LEU A 397 15.18 24.89 -0.67
N GLN A 398 15.87 25.96 -1.05
CA GLN A 398 17.17 26.31 -0.48
C GLN A 398 17.20 27.78 -0.08
N TYR A 399 17.72 28.03 1.10
CA TYR A 399 17.94 29.38 1.60
C TYR A 399 19.08 29.41 2.60
N GLU A 400 19.58 30.60 2.83
CA GLU A 400 20.71 30.85 3.75
C GLU A 400 20.34 31.91 4.77
N LEU A 401 20.62 31.62 6.04
CA LEU A 401 20.50 32.57 7.13
C LEU A 401 21.91 33.07 7.51
N LEU A 402 22.02 34.38 7.58
CA LEU A 402 23.17 35.06 8.17
C LEU A 402 22.94 35.19 9.69
N PRO A 403 24.01 35.16 10.51
CA PRO A 403 23.90 35.44 11.94
C PRO A 403 23.18 36.76 12.19
N SER A 404 22.10 36.74 12.95
CA SER A 404 21.31 37.93 13.26
C SER A 404 20.92 37.91 14.74
N GLU A 405 20.91 39.10 15.37
CA GLU A 405 20.39 39.23 16.72
C GLU A 405 18.89 38.90 16.84
N LYS A 406 18.16 38.97 15.70
CA LYS A 406 16.73 38.69 15.69
C LYS A 406 16.41 37.18 15.74
N ILE A 407 17.31 36.33 15.18
CA ILE A 407 17.11 34.87 15.16
C ILE A 407 18.40 34.21 15.60
N THR A 408 18.46 33.81 16.84
CA THR A 408 19.58 33.05 17.42
C THR A 408 19.31 31.55 17.41
N LYS A 409 18.02 31.15 17.34
CA LYS A 409 17.58 29.76 17.29
C LYS A 409 16.34 29.64 16.39
N VAL A 410 16.34 28.65 15.52
CA VAL A 410 15.18 28.23 14.74
C VAL A 410 14.54 27.04 15.45
N SER A 411 13.29 27.18 15.86
CA SER A 411 12.49 26.13 16.51
C SER A 411 11.37 25.59 15.63
N ALA A 412 10.91 26.40 14.67
CA ALA A 412 9.88 25.99 13.72
C ALA A 412 10.20 26.55 12.33
N ILE A 413 9.90 25.76 11.31
CA ILE A 413 10.00 26.15 9.89
C ILE A 413 8.65 25.83 9.25
N SER A 414 8.12 26.76 8.47
CA SER A 414 6.87 26.58 7.75
C SER A 414 7.03 27.06 6.30
N ALA A 415 6.82 26.18 5.34
CA ALA A 415 6.63 26.56 3.95
C ALA A 415 5.17 26.95 3.74
N GLN A 416 4.94 28.13 3.14
CA GLN A 416 3.61 28.74 3.03
C GLN A 416 3.31 29.10 1.58
N ASP A 417 2.01 29.16 1.28
CA ASP A 417 1.49 29.66 0.02
C ASP A 417 1.49 31.20 -0.04
N ALA A 418 0.95 31.79 -1.12
CA ALA A 418 0.83 33.21 -1.32
C ALA A 418 -0.10 33.90 -0.29
N PHE A 419 -0.97 33.16 0.36
CA PHE A 419 -1.95 33.66 1.33
C PHE A 419 -1.49 33.46 2.78
N GLY A 420 -0.29 32.86 2.98
CA GLY A 420 0.24 32.55 4.31
C GLY A 420 -0.27 31.25 4.93
N ALA A 421 -0.99 30.42 4.16
CA ALA A 421 -1.38 29.11 4.64
C ALA A 421 -0.18 28.16 4.66
N ALA A 422 0.03 27.50 5.79
CA ALA A 422 1.12 26.55 5.94
C ALA A 422 0.87 25.29 5.09
N LEU A 423 1.82 24.94 4.25
CA LEU A 423 1.85 23.72 3.45
C LEU A 423 2.67 22.62 4.16
N THR A 424 3.83 23.00 4.74
CA THR A 424 4.60 22.14 5.62
C THR A 424 4.89 22.86 6.93
N GLN A 425 5.07 22.10 8.00
CA GLN A 425 5.43 22.62 9.31
C GLN A 425 6.39 21.68 9.98
N ASP A 426 7.64 22.14 10.18
CA ASP A 426 8.72 21.37 10.75
C ASP A 426 9.08 21.92 12.12
N ASP A 427 9.05 21.06 13.13
CA ASP A 427 9.61 21.38 14.44
C ASP A 427 11.10 20.99 14.44
N VAL A 428 11.96 21.99 14.61
CA VAL A 428 13.41 21.83 14.56
C VAL A 428 14.06 22.48 15.77
N SER A 429 15.32 22.18 16.04
CA SER A 429 16.11 22.86 17.07
C SER A 429 17.48 23.18 16.52
N ILE A 430 17.61 24.35 15.89
CA ILE A 430 18.81 24.75 15.17
C ILE A 430 19.28 26.12 15.69
N GLU A 431 20.47 26.16 16.26
CA GLU A 431 21.11 27.44 16.61
C GLU A 431 21.72 28.06 15.34
N THR A 432 21.44 29.35 15.13
CA THR A 432 21.87 30.15 13.98
C THR A 432 22.96 31.14 14.31
N THR A 433 23.91 30.76 15.17
CA THR A 433 25.04 31.59 15.58
C THR A 433 26.07 31.82 14.48
N THR A 434 26.03 30.97 13.42
CA THR A 434 26.89 31.06 12.24
C THR A 434 26.04 31.05 10.96
N ARG A 435 26.65 31.34 9.81
CA ARG A 435 25.96 31.17 8.51
C ARG A 435 25.38 29.75 8.42
N THR A 436 24.09 29.65 8.17
CA THR A 436 23.39 28.37 8.15
C THR A 436 22.61 28.24 6.84
N LYS A 437 22.85 27.17 6.11
CA LYS A 437 22.10 26.81 4.91
C LYS A 437 21.07 25.76 5.24
N PHE A 438 19.88 25.97 4.74
CA PHE A 438 18.77 25.03 4.82
C PHE A 438 18.46 24.50 3.43
N LYS A 439 18.21 23.20 3.36
CA LYS A 439 17.74 22.53 2.15
C LYS A 439 16.58 21.64 2.54
N HIS A 440 15.39 21.97 2.10
CA HIS A 440 14.21 21.13 2.21
C HIS A 440 14.03 20.36 0.92
N THR A 441 13.83 19.07 1.00
CA THR A 441 13.54 18.23 -0.16
C THR A 441 12.23 17.52 0.07
N ILE A 442 11.22 17.84 -0.72
CA ILE A 442 9.88 17.22 -0.69
C ILE A 442 9.79 16.30 -1.90
N ILE A 443 9.56 15.01 -1.66
CA ILE A 443 9.62 13.99 -2.69
C ILE A 443 8.26 13.27 -2.75
N PHE A 444 7.73 13.14 -3.95
CA PHE A 444 6.54 12.35 -4.25
C PHE A 444 6.95 10.96 -4.71
N LYS A 445 6.42 9.93 -4.09
CA LYS A 445 6.68 8.52 -4.41
C LYS A 445 5.40 7.73 -4.43
N GLU A 446 5.32 6.70 -5.27
CA GLU A 446 4.29 5.70 -5.13
C GLU A 446 4.62 4.78 -3.94
N GLY A 447 3.62 4.47 -3.13
CA GLY A 447 3.74 3.56 -2.00
C GLY A 447 2.63 2.54 -1.97
N THR A 448 2.98 1.31 -1.64
CA THR A 448 1.99 0.28 -1.31
C THR A 448 1.52 0.47 0.13
N LEU A 449 0.22 0.68 0.29
CA LEU A 449 -0.39 0.67 1.61
C LEU A 449 -0.41 -0.79 2.11
N LEU A 450 0.51 -1.11 3.01
CA LEU A 450 0.44 -2.38 3.73
C LEU A 450 -0.62 -2.22 4.82
N TYR A 451 -1.83 -2.70 4.55
CA TYR A 451 -2.77 -2.95 5.63
C TYR A 451 -2.20 -4.10 6.45
N GLY A 452 -1.88 -3.85 7.70
CA GLY A 452 -1.63 -4.90 8.67
C GLY A 452 -2.88 -5.78 8.71
N GLY A 453 -2.71 -7.04 8.35
CA GLY A 453 -3.77 -8.05 8.34
C GLY A 453 -4.23 -8.42 9.72
#